data_a7946ffa555ef2bafd52740f28ebc335
#
_entry.id   a7946ffa555ef2bafd52740f28ebc335
#
_cell.length_a   1.000
_cell.length_b   1.000
_cell.length_c   1.000
_cell.angle_alpha   90.00
_cell.angle_beta   90.00
_cell.angle_gamma   90.00
#
_symmetry.space_group_name_H-M   'P 1'
#
loop_
_entity.id
_entity.type
_entity.pdbx_description
1 polymer ?
#
loop_
_entity_poly.entity_id
_entity_poly.type
_entity_poly.pdbx_seq_one_letter_code
_entity_poly.pdbx_strand_id
1 'polypeptide(L)'
;MTWPDDIWLWNNTFYKSGGPIFFYTGNEGDIEGFTTATGMMWDLAPRYNAAIIFAEHRFYGESQPFGNQSYAVXIAFGGSYGGMLSAWFRMKYPHLITGAWAASAPLLYFKGGGIDQGAFDSITTRTYMDAGCNRFIVANSWNAILNLSSTEDGRNFLNTQFKIDKMSWIKTRNDGWNLNYYFREAIEYMAMVDYPYSTGFLEPLPGWPVRVRSALWS
;
A
#
# COMPACT_ATOMS: atom_id res chain seq x y z
N MET A 1 -16.57 -1.03 -27.35
CA MET A 1 -16.17 0.38 -27.25
C MET A 1 -14.74 0.38 -26.70
N THR A 2 -13.77 0.68 -27.55
CA THR A 2 -12.38 0.74 -27.18
C THR A 2 -12.01 2.18 -26.81
N TRP A 3 -11.55 2.36 -25.62
CA TRP A 3 -11.02 3.64 -25.16
C TRP A 3 -9.53 3.63 -25.55
N PRO A 4 -9.07 4.49 -26.43
CA PRO A 4 -7.77 4.30 -27.09
C PRO A 4 -6.57 4.37 -26.15
N ASP A 5 -6.67 4.99 -24.99
CA ASP A 5 -5.52 5.29 -24.15
C ASP A 5 -5.68 4.94 -22.67
N ASP A 6 -6.72 4.16 -22.33
CA ASP A 6 -6.96 3.77 -20.93
C ASP A 6 -6.90 2.25 -20.78
N ILE A 7 -6.24 1.78 -19.74
CA ILE A 7 -6.24 0.36 -19.37
C ILE A 7 -7.40 0.11 -18.40
N TRP A 8 -8.28 -0.80 -18.83
CA TRP A 8 -9.42 -1.23 -18.04
C TRP A 8 -9.45 -2.74 -18.05
N LEU A 9 -9.39 -3.36 -16.87
CA LEU A 9 -9.59 -4.79 -16.75
C LEU A 9 -11.06 -5.02 -16.37
N TRP A 10 -11.73 -5.80 -17.19
CA TRP A 10 -13.17 -5.95 -17.14
C TRP A 10 -13.55 -7.42 -16.94
N ASN A 11 -14.43 -7.70 -16.00
CA ASN A 11 -14.98 -9.04 -15.81
C ASN A 11 -16.51 -8.97 -15.69
N ASN A 12 -17.21 -9.60 -16.61
CA ASN A 12 -18.68 -9.63 -16.62
C ASN A 12 -19.21 -11.05 -16.40
N THR A 13 -18.39 -11.98 -15.94
CA THR A 13 -18.79 -13.39 -15.76
C THR A 13 -20.02 -13.53 -14.88
N PHE A 14 -20.13 -12.69 -13.84
CA PHE A 14 -21.23 -12.74 -12.89
C PHE A 14 -22.38 -11.81 -13.25
N TYR A 15 -22.20 -10.93 -14.22
CA TYR A 15 -23.14 -9.86 -14.51
C TYR A 15 -24.44 -10.38 -15.09
N LYS A 16 -25.56 -9.88 -14.54
CA LYS A 16 -26.90 -10.03 -15.15
C LYS A 16 -27.53 -8.66 -15.32
N SER A 17 -28.38 -8.53 -16.34
CA SER A 17 -29.02 -7.27 -16.67
C SER A 17 -29.68 -6.66 -15.43
N GLY A 18 -29.36 -5.40 -15.13
CA GLY A 18 -29.84 -4.69 -13.95
C GLY A 18 -28.94 -4.80 -12.73
N GLY A 19 -27.90 -5.61 -12.80
CA GLY A 19 -26.92 -5.70 -11.72
C GLY A 19 -26.01 -4.48 -11.68
N PRO A 20 -25.41 -4.19 -10.53
CA PRO A 20 -24.50 -3.04 -10.39
C PRO A 20 -23.16 -3.27 -11.07
N ILE A 21 -22.42 -2.19 -11.22
CA ILE A 21 -21.01 -2.22 -11.60
C ILE A 21 -20.17 -1.94 -10.36
N PHE A 22 -19.27 -2.86 -10.03
CA PHE A 22 -18.25 -2.66 -9.00
C PHE A 22 -17.02 -2.07 -9.70
N PHE A 23 -16.64 -0.89 -9.27
CA PHE A 23 -15.60 -0.11 -9.95
C PHE A 23 -14.43 0.13 -9.00
N TYR A 24 -13.25 -0.38 -9.36
CA TYR A 24 -12.02 -0.17 -8.62
C TYR A 24 -11.28 1.05 -9.18
N THR A 25 -10.92 1.98 -8.32
CA THR A 25 -10.42 3.30 -8.72
C THR A 25 -8.92 3.37 -8.99
N GLY A 26 -8.23 2.24 -8.92
CA GLY A 26 -6.78 2.22 -9.12
C GLY A 26 -5.97 2.76 -7.94
N ASN A 27 -4.69 2.48 -7.97
CA ASN A 27 -3.71 2.94 -6.99
C ASN A 27 -2.41 3.31 -7.72
N GLU A 28 -1.36 3.59 -6.93
CA GLU A 28 -0.03 3.99 -7.42
C GLU A 28 0.77 2.77 -7.88
N GLY A 29 0.30 2.09 -8.90
CA GLY A 29 0.96 0.90 -9.44
C GLY A 29 0.14 0.22 -10.52
N ASP A 30 0.71 -0.83 -11.10
CA ASP A 30 0.12 -1.63 -12.16
C ASP A 30 -1.22 -2.23 -11.72
N ILE A 31 -2.26 -1.99 -12.50
CA ILE A 31 -3.63 -2.41 -12.18
C ILE A 31 -3.78 -3.94 -12.08
N GLU A 32 -2.96 -4.71 -12.80
CA GLU A 32 -3.02 -6.17 -12.74
C GLU A 32 -2.69 -6.71 -11.34
N GLY A 33 -1.71 -6.08 -10.68
CA GLY A 33 -1.37 -6.44 -9.30
C GLY A 33 -2.54 -6.23 -8.35
N PHE A 34 -3.32 -5.18 -8.58
CA PHE A 34 -4.49 -4.89 -7.71
C PHE A 34 -5.67 -5.81 -8.00
N THR A 35 -5.82 -6.32 -9.24
CA THR A 35 -6.88 -7.29 -9.51
C THR A 35 -6.68 -8.58 -8.73
N THR A 36 -5.43 -9.03 -8.59
CA THR A 36 -5.11 -10.26 -7.87
C THR A 36 -5.13 -10.08 -6.35
N ALA A 37 -4.83 -8.85 -5.88
CA ALA A 37 -4.79 -8.57 -4.44
C ALA A 37 -6.16 -8.15 -3.86
N THR A 38 -7.17 -7.88 -4.68
CA THR A 38 -8.49 -7.44 -4.23
C THR A 38 -9.41 -8.65 -4.11
N GLY A 39 -9.92 -8.93 -2.90
CA GLY A 39 -10.81 -10.07 -2.66
C GLY A 39 -12.29 -9.71 -2.67
N MET A 40 -12.66 -8.65 -1.95
CA MET A 40 -14.07 -8.32 -1.66
C MET A 40 -14.94 -8.21 -2.91
N MET A 41 -14.45 -7.58 -3.97
CA MET A 41 -15.25 -7.41 -5.20
C MET A 41 -15.56 -8.76 -5.84
N TRP A 42 -14.59 -9.67 -5.84
CA TRP A 42 -14.77 -11.03 -6.40
C TRP A 42 -15.76 -11.85 -5.57
N ASP A 43 -15.71 -11.73 -4.25
CA ASP A 43 -16.64 -12.43 -3.34
C ASP A 43 -18.08 -11.94 -3.47
N LEU A 44 -18.26 -10.64 -3.68
CA LEU A 44 -19.60 -10.04 -3.71
C LEU A 44 -20.25 -10.05 -5.09
N ALA A 45 -19.46 -10.00 -6.18
CA ALA A 45 -20.00 -9.89 -7.53
C ALA A 45 -21.03 -11.01 -7.87
N PRO A 46 -20.76 -12.29 -7.53
CA PRO A 46 -21.75 -13.33 -7.79
C PRO A 46 -23.08 -13.11 -7.03
N ARG A 47 -23.00 -12.58 -5.81
CA ARG A 47 -24.18 -12.37 -4.95
C ARG A 47 -25.07 -11.26 -5.47
N TYR A 48 -24.48 -10.26 -6.13
CA TYR A 48 -25.21 -9.09 -6.61
C TYR A 48 -25.41 -9.08 -8.12
N ASN A 49 -24.98 -10.13 -8.82
CA ASN A 49 -24.98 -10.21 -10.28
C ASN A 49 -24.24 -9.01 -10.88
N ALA A 50 -23.11 -8.65 -10.29
CA ALA A 50 -22.36 -7.44 -10.62
C ALA A 50 -21.32 -7.67 -11.73
N ALA A 51 -21.11 -6.66 -12.56
CA ALA A 51 -19.88 -6.58 -13.37
C ALA A 51 -18.77 -5.97 -12.53
N ILE A 52 -17.53 -6.35 -12.81
CA ILE A 52 -16.36 -5.81 -12.12
C ILE A 52 -15.50 -5.06 -13.14
N ILE A 53 -15.08 -3.85 -12.80
CA ILE A 53 -14.17 -3.03 -13.62
C ILE A 53 -13.03 -2.55 -12.73
N PHE A 54 -11.81 -2.79 -13.17
CA PHE A 54 -10.61 -2.21 -12.56
C PHE A 54 -10.08 -1.15 -13.52
N ALA A 55 -9.97 0.08 -13.05
CA ALA A 55 -9.45 1.20 -13.84
C ALA A 55 -8.04 1.52 -13.37
N GLU A 56 -7.11 1.57 -14.31
CA GLU A 56 -5.76 2.00 -14.01
C GLU A 56 -5.75 3.48 -13.63
N HIS A 57 -5.02 3.82 -12.58
CA HIS A 57 -4.89 5.22 -12.19
C HIS A 57 -3.96 5.94 -13.18
N ARG A 58 -4.41 7.13 -13.61
CA ARG A 58 -3.66 7.96 -14.57
C ARG A 58 -2.20 8.14 -14.14
N PHE A 59 -1.29 7.97 -15.07
CA PHE A 59 0.17 8.10 -14.92
C PHE A 59 0.85 6.99 -14.14
N TYR A 60 0.11 5.99 -13.67
CA TYR A 60 0.69 4.85 -12.94
C TYR A 60 0.72 3.56 -13.78
N GLY A 61 0.52 3.71 -15.09
CA GLY A 61 0.57 2.64 -16.08
C GLY A 61 0.48 3.23 -17.48
N GLU A 62 -0.25 2.56 -18.36
CA GLU A 62 -0.40 2.98 -19.76
C GLU A 62 -1.54 3.98 -19.97
N SER A 63 -2.37 4.19 -18.96
CA SER A 63 -3.60 4.99 -19.10
C SER A 63 -3.38 6.47 -19.22
N GLN A 64 -4.04 7.08 -20.24
CA GLN A 64 -4.08 8.52 -20.47
C GLN A 64 -5.56 8.92 -20.66
N PRO A 65 -6.36 8.96 -19.59
CA PRO A 65 -7.82 9.01 -19.74
C PRO A 65 -8.40 10.34 -20.17
N PHE A 66 -9.20 10.31 -21.24
CA PHE A 66 -10.20 11.33 -21.58
C PHE A 66 -11.42 10.62 -22.17
N GLY A 67 -12.48 10.45 -21.41
CA GLY A 67 -13.65 9.81 -21.96
C GLY A 67 -14.92 10.00 -21.17
N ASN A 68 -16.05 9.92 -21.87
CA ASN A 68 -17.39 10.23 -21.38
C ASN A 68 -18.21 9.00 -20.99
N GLN A 69 -18.74 9.03 -19.81
CA GLN A 69 -20.08 8.57 -19.37
C GLN A 69 -20.40 7.08 -19.28
N SER A 70 -20.75 6.66 -18.09
CA SER A 70 -21.65 5.52 -17.89
C SER A 70 -22.71 5.87 -16.83
N TYR A 71 -23.96 5.52 -17.12
CA TYR A 71 -25.11 5.72 -16.24
C TYR A 71 -25.44 4.43 -15.49
N ALA A 72 -24.45 3.80 -14.88
CA ALA A 72 -24.65 2.60 -14.07
C ALA A 72 -24.45 2.93 -12.60
N VAL A 73 -25.04 2.07 -11.77
CA VAL A 73 -24.83 2.21 -10.32
C VAL A 73 -23.40 1.78 -9.99
N UNK A 74 -22.40 2.63 -9.56
CA UNK A 74 -21.31 2.41 -9.34
C UNK A 74 -21.10 2.47 -8.07
N ILE A 75 -20.65 1.56 -7.69
CA ILE A 75 -20.09 1.55 -6.32
C ILE A 75 -18.57 1.50 -6.46
N ALA A 76 -17.89 2.51 -5.94
CA ALA A 76 -16.42 2.62 -6.02
C ALA A 76 -15.78 1.79 -4.91
N PHE A 77 -14.73 1.05 -5.25
CA PHE A 77 -13.91 0.30 -4.29
C PHE A 77 -12.47 0.80 -4.38
N GLY A 78 -11.79 0.86 -3.25
CA GLY A 78 -10.37 1.21 -3.24
C GLY A 78 -9.75 1.04 -1.87
N GLY A 79 -8.42 0.82 -1.85
CA GLY A 79 -7.65 0.73 -0.62
C GLY A 79 -6.56 1.79 -0.58
N SER A 80 -6.18 2.25 0.60
CA SER A 80 -5.12 3.24 0.80
C SER A 80 -5.39 4.51 -0.02
N TYR A 81 -4.49 4.92 -0.92
CA TYR A 81 -4.71 6.04 -1.83
C TYR A 81 -5.95 5.82 -2.72
N GLY A 82 -6.14 4.60 -3.23
CA GLY A 82 -7.35 4.24 -3.99
C GLY A 82 -8.61 4.36 -3.16
N GLY A 83 -8.50 4.10 -1.84
CA GLY A 83 -9.60 4.33 -0.91
C GLY A 83 -9.94 5.82 -0.80
N MET A 84 -8.93 6.68 -0.74
CA MET A 84 -9.14 8.13 -0.75
C MET A 84 -9.86 8.55 -2.04
N LEU A 85 -9.39 8.01 -3.19
CA LEU A 85 -10.03 8.30 -4.48
C LEU A 85 -11.48 7.84 -4.52
N SER A 86 -11.79 6.64 -3.98
CA SER A 86 -13.16 6.12 -3.93
C SER A 86 -14.06 7.03 -3.11
N ALA A 87 -13.60 7.47 -1.94
CA ALA A 87 -14.35 8.38 -1.08
C ALA A 87 -14.59 9.72 -1.77
N TRP A 88 -13.51 10.31 -2.31
CA TRP A 88 -13.63 11.61 -3.01
C TRP A 88 -14.50 11.50 -4.26
N PHE A 89 -14.42 10.38 -4.98
CA PHE A 89 -15.24 10.11 -6.15
C PHE A 89 -16.73 10.15 -5.75
N ARG A 90 -17.10 9.45 -4.66
CA ARG A 90 -18.48 9.47 -4.14
C ARG A 90 -18.90 10.88 -3.71
N MET A 91 -18.01 11.60 -3.03
CA MET A 91 -18.31 12.95 -2.54
C MET A 91 -18.48 13.95 -3.69
N LYS A 92 -17.62 13.84 -4.72
CA LYS A 92 -17.60 14.81 -5.81
C LYS A 92 -18.65 14.51 -6.88
N TYR A 93 -18.95 13.23 -7.10
CA TYR A 93 -19.84 12.81 -8.18
C TYR A 93 -20.95 11.90 -7.63
N PRO A 94 -21.79 12.40 -6.70
CA PRO A 94 -22.83 11.57 -6.07
C PRO A 94 -23.90 11.09 -7.04
N HIS A 95 -24.03 11.74 -8.19
CA HIS A 95 -24.97 11.34 -9.23
C HIS A 95 -24.46 10.16 -10.06
N LEU A 96 -23.15 9.88 -10.03
CA LEU A 96 -22.55 8.74 -10.74
C LEU A 96 -22.25 7.59 -9.79
N ILE A 97 -21.76 7.91 -8.59
CA ILE A 97 -21.28 6.93 -7.62
C ILE A 97 -22.28 6.85 -6.46
N THR A 98 -22.99 5.76 -6.38
CA THR A 98 -24.02 5.53 -5.36
C THR A 98 -23.40 5.26 -3.98
N GLY A 99 -22.26 4.56 -3.96
CA GLY A 99 -21.58 4.23 -2.72
C GLY A 99 -20.07 4.10 -2.92
N ALA A 100 -19.31 4.12 -1.82
CA ALA A 100 -17.87 3.91 -1.88
C ALA A 100 -17.43 2.98 -0.76
N TRP A 101 -16.61 1.99 -1.10
CA TRP A 101 -15.87 1.17 -0.15
C TRP A 101 -14.44 1.72 -0.11
N ALA A 102 -14.15 2.53 0.89
CA ALA A 102 -12.89 3.26 1.03
C ALA A 102 -12.05 2.64 2.16
N ALA A 103 -11.40 1.51 1.86
CA ALA A 103 -10.68 0.72 2.86
C ALA A 103 -9.34 1.39 3.19
N SER A 104 -9.05 1.51 4.50
CA SER A 104 -7.77 2.04 4.98
C SER A 104 -7.37 3.37 4.30
N ALA A 105 -8.37 4.20 4.02
CA ALA A 105 -8.17 5.48 3.32
C ALA A 105 -7.72 6.56 4.32
N PRO A 106 -6.50 7.12 4.20
CA PRO A 106 -6.01 8.09 5.18
C PRO A 106 -6.56 9.49 4.93
N LEU A 107 -7.89 9.61 4.90
CA LEU A 107 -8.60 10.85 4.57
C LEU A 107 -8.37 11.97 5.59
N LEU A 108 -8.04 11.61 6.83
CA LEU A 108 -7.80 12.58 7.91
C LEU A 108 -6.31 12.76 8.22
N TYR A 109 -5.43 11.99 7.58
CA TYR A 109 -4.00 11.98 7.88
C TYR A 109 -3.26 13.03 7.04
N PHE A 110 -3.75 14.26 7.08
CA PHE A 110 -3.13 15.41 6.45
C PHE A 110 -2.74 16.43 7.50
N LYS A 111 -1.71 17.20 7.23
CA LYS A 111 -1.31 18.29 8.11
C LYS A 111 -2.51 19.20 8.36
N GLY A 112 -2.86 19.40 9.62
CA GLY A 112 -4.04 20.18 10.01
C GLY A 112 -5.34 19.37 10.10
N GLY A 113 -5.31 18.06 9.81
CA GLY A 113 -6.47 17.18 9.89
C GLY A 113 -6.84 16.69 11.28
N GLY A 114 -6.10 17.12 12.30
CA GLY A 114 -6.37 16.78 13.70
C GLY A 114 -5.76 15.46 14.15
N ILE A 115 -5.03 14.77 13.29
CA ILE A 115 -4.38 13.50 13.61
C ILE A 115 -2.89 13.77 13.87
N ASP A 116 -2.37 13.17 14.94
CA ASP A 116 -0.94 13.21 15.26
C ASP A 116 -0.15 12.61 14.09
N GLN A 117 0.83 13.34 13.58
CA GLN A 117 1.66 12.88 12.46
C GLN A 117 2.53 11.67 12.83
N GLY A 118 2.69 11.37 14.13
CA GLY A 118 3.35 10.15 14.61
C GLY A 118 2.40 8.98 14.86
N ALA A 119 1.14 9.07 14.44
CA ALA A 119 0.15 8.02 14.71
C ALA A 119 0.56 6.67 14.10
N PHE A 120 1.07 6.67 12.87
CA PHE A 120 1.53 5.42 12.23
C PHE A 120 2.73 4.83 12.98
N ASP A 121 3.68 5.64 13.41
CA ASP A 121 4.83 5.18 14.20
C ASP A 121 4.36 4.51 15.49
N SER A 122 3.35 5.08 16.14
CA SER A 122 2.78 4.55 17.40
C SER A 122 2.11 3.19 17.16
N ILE A 123 1.35 3.06 16.07
CA ILE A 123 0.66 1.81 15.71
C ILE A 123 1.69 0.73 15.36
N THR A 124 2.67 1.06 14.52
CA THR A 124 3.75 0.15 14.13
C THR A 124 4.52 -0.32 15.36
N THR A 125 4.89 0.61 16.24
CA THR A 125 5.60 0.28 17.49
C THR A 125 4.80 -0.72 18.33
N ARG A 126 3.50 -0.47 18.50
CA ARG A 126 2.64 -1.36 19.28
C ARG A 126 2.59 -2.77 18.64
N THR A 127 2.43 -2.84 17.32
CA THR A 127 2.40 -4.12 16.58
C THR A 127 3.64 -4.96 16.87
N TYR A 128 4.83 -4.32 16.81
CA TYR A 128 6.08 -5.03 17.11
C TYR A 128 6.23 -5.39 18.58
N MET A 129 5.81 -4.53 19.49
CA MET A 129 5.85 -4.82 20.93
C MET A 129 4.94 -5.99 21.28
N ASP A 130 3.75 -6.05 20.69
CA ASP A 130 2.79 -7.14 20.89
C ASP A 130 3.35 -8.48 20.36
N ALA A 131 4.24 -8.41 19.37
CA ALA A 131 4.94 -9.57 18.83
C ALA A 131 6.21 -9.94 19.63
N GLY A 132 6.50 -9.21 20.71
CA GLY A 132 7.64 -9.49 21.60
C GLY A 132 8.92 -8.70 21.31
N CYS A 133 8.90 -7.77 20.38
CA CYS A 133 10.09 -6.99 20.03
C CYS A 133 10.39 -5.95 21.13
N ASN A 134 11.68 -5.82 21.47
CA ASN A 134 12.12 -4.81 22.41
C ASN A 134 12.28 -3.46 21.70
N ARG A 135 11.35 -2.53 21.99
CA ARG A 135 11.34 -1.20 21.34
C ARG A 135 12.65 -0.43 21.51
N PHE A 136 13.36 -0.64 22.64
CA PHE A 136 14.59 0.11 22.89
C PHE A 136 15.74 -0.36 22.01
N ILE A 137 15.76 -1.63 21.62
CA ILE A 137 16.77 -2.15 20.67
C ILE A 137 16.57 -1.44 19.32
N VAL A 138 15.33 -1.40 18.83
CA VAL A 138 15.01 -0.74 17.56
C VAL A 138 15.32 0.77 17.63
N ALA A 139 14.85 1.43 18.70
CA ALA A 139 15.09 2.88 18.86
C ALA A 139 16.57 3.25 18.88
N ASN A 140 17.37 2.41 19.54
CA ASN A 140 18.82 2.67 19.63
C ASN A 140 19.55 2.40 18.29
N SER A 141 19.01 1.52 17.46
CA SER A 141 19.64 1.18 16.18
C SER A 141 19.72 2.38 15.22
N TRP A 142 18.76 3.30 15.28
CA TRP A 142 18.74 4.48 14.42
C TRP A 142 20.01 5.33 14.62
N ASN A 143 20.33 5.62 15.89
CA ASN A 143 21.54 6.39 16.22
C ASN A 143 22.81 5.57 15.97
N ALA A 144 22.78 4.26 16.22
CA ALA A 144 23.94 3.39 15.96
C ALA A 144 24.32 3.42 14.48
N ILE A 145 23.34 3.34 13.57
CA ILE A 145 23.57 3.40 12.12
C ILE A 145 24.19 4.75 11.74
N LEU A 146 23.65 5.86 12.28
CA LEU A 146 24.19 7.20 11.99
C LEU A 146 25.63 7.38 12.53
N ASN A 147 25.91 6.81 13.70
CA ASN A 147 27.26 6.86 14.28
C ASN A 147 28.23 6.05 13.43
N LEU A 148 27.85 4.83 13.05
CA LEU A 148 28.68 4.00 12.17
C LEU A 148 28.92 4.69 10.82
N SER A 149 27.90 5.30 10.25
CA SER A 149 28.03 5.96 8.94
C SER A 149 28.95 7.20 8.98
N SER A 150 29.32 7.68 10.18
CA SER A 150 30.24 8.83 10.31
C SER A 150 31.69 8.50 10.00
N THR A 151 32.08 7.21 10.04
CA THR A 151 33.45 6.78 9.76
C THR A 151 33.50 5.87 8.53
N GLU A 152 34.65 5.79 7.89
CA GLU A 152 34.85 4.92 6.72
C GLU A 152 34.68 3.44 7.10
N ASP A 153 35.29 3.01 8.19
CA ASP A 153 35.17 1.63 8.66
C ASP A 153 33.73 1.26 9.00
N GLY A 154 33.00 2.19 9.63
CA GLY A 154 31.59 1.97 9.95
C GLY A 154 30.72 1.85 8.70
N ARG A 155 30.99 2.67 7.67
CA ARG A 155 30.28 2.56 6.40
C ARG A 155 30.56 1.23 5.71
N ASN A 156 31.83 0.80 5.71
CA ASN A 156 32.22 -0.49 5.14
C ASN A 156 31.55 -1.65 5.89
N PHE A 157 31.49 -1.55 7.21
CA PHE A 157 30.78 -2.52 8.05
C PHE A 157 29.31 -2.60 7.66
N LEU A 158 28.61 -1.44 7.57
CA LEU A 158 27.19 -1.40 7.21
C LEU A 158 26.95 -1.99 5.80
N ASN A 159 27.77 -1.60 4.82
CA ASN A 159 27.65 -2.10 3.44
C ASN A 159 27.78 -3.62 3.40
N THR A 160 28.73 -4.16 4.15
CA THR A 160 28.99 -5.60 4.19
C THR A 160 27.91 -6.34 4.96
N GLN A 161 27.58 -5.85 6.15
CA GLN A 161 26.64 -6.53 7.05
C GLN A 161 25.25 -6.63 6.45
N PHE A 162 24.80 -5.55 5.80
CA PHE A 162 23.48 -5.52 5.19
C PHE A 162 23.48 -5.92 3.71
N LYS A 163 24.64 -6.35 3.19
CA LYS A 163 24.82 -6.81 1.80
C LYS A 163 24.29 -5.78 0.80
N ILE A 164 24.57 -4.51 1.06
CA ILE A 164 24.07 -3.42 0.23
C ILE A 164 24.72 -3.52 -1.16
N ASP A 165 23.91 -3.43 -2.21
CA ASP A 165 24.42 -3.44 -3.58
C ASP A 165 25.40 -2.28 -3.79
N LYS A 166 26.46 -2.52 -4.57
CA LYS A 166 27.55 -1.54 -4.78
C LYS A 166 27.06 -0.19 -5.28
N MET A 167 26.00 -0.18 -6.09
CA MET A 167 25.43 1.08 -6.60
C MET A 167 24.78 1.90 -5.48
N SER A 168 24.35 1.26 -4.41
CA SER A 168 23.65 1.88 -3.27
C SER A 168 24.51 1.99 -2.03
N TRP A 169 25.82 1.73 -2.12
CA TRP A 169 26.73 1.76 -0.97
C TRP A 169 26.64 3.10 -0.22
N ILE A 170 26.71 2.99 1.09
CA ILE A 170 26.84 4.12 2.01
C ILE A 170 28.24 4.69 1.81
N LYS A 171 28.35 5.88 1.26
CA LYS A 171 29.63 6.56 0.95
C LYS A 171 29.87 7.77 1.85
N THR A 172 28.79 8.32 2.38
CA THR A 172 28.83 9.50 3.25
C THR A 172 27.99 9.27 4.50
N ARG A 173 28.18 10.11 5.50
CA ARG A 173 27.36 10.07 6.71
C ARG A 173 25.85 10.25 6.37
N ASN A 174 25.57 11.08 5.37
CA ASN A 174 24.16 11.34 4.99
C ASN A 174 23.48 10.09 4.42
N ASP A 175 24.21 9.17 3.82
CA ASP A 175 23.61 7.93 3.30
C ASP A 175 23.11 7.03 4.44
N GLY A 176 23.59 7.25 5.67
CA GLY A 176 23.05 6.57 6.85
C GLY A 176 21.59 6.94 7.11
N TRP A 177 21.18 8.17 6.77
CA TRP A 177 19.76 8.55 6.86
C TRP A 177 18.92 7.78 5.86
N ASN A 178 19.45 7.54 4.64
CA ASN A 178 18.73 6.75 3.63
C ASN A 178 18.55 5.30 4.10
N LEU A 179 19.58 4.74 4.75
CA LEU A 179 19.47 3.39 5.30
C LEU A 179 18.43 3.33 6.43
N ASN A 180 18.45 4.31 7.33
CA ASN A 180 17.42 4.39 8.39
C ASN A 180 16.02 4.51 7.79
N TYR A 181 15.85 5.34 6.76
CA TYR A 181 14.57 5.51 6.08
C TYR A 181 14.11 4.18 5.46
N TYR A 182 15.02 3.49 4.78
CA TYR A 182 14.72 2.18 4.19
C TYR A 182 14.23 1.18 5.25
N PHE A 183 14.93 1.11 6.39
CA PHE A 183 14.51 0.20 7.47
C PHE A 183 13.17 0.60 8.06
N ARG A 184 12.92 1.89 8.22
CA ARG A 184 11.62 2.37 8.71
C ARG A 184 10.50 1.92 7.77
N GLU A 185 10.67 2.12 6.47
CA GLU A 185 9.68 1.72 5.46
C GLU A 185 9.45 0.19 5.49
N ALA A 186 10.54 -0.58 5.62
CA ALA A 186 10.45 -2.04 5.69
C ALA A 186 9.68 -2.50 6.95
N ILE A 187 9.93 -1.87 8.08
CA ILE A 187 9.25 -2.15 9.35
C ILE A 187 7.76 -1.81 9.23
N GLU A 188 7.43 -0.65 8.67
CA GLU A 188 6.04 -0.23 8.47
C GLU A 188 5.32 -1.17 7.50
N TYR A 189 6.00 -1.54 6.41
CA TYR A 189 5.43 -2.47 5.42
C TYR A 189 5.12 -3.83 6.05
N MET A 190 6.05 -4.41 6.81
CA MET A 190 5.80 -5.69 7.48
C MET A 190 4.63 -5.61 8.45
N ALA A 191 4.48 -4.50 9.18
CA ALA A 191 3.34 -4.29 10.08
C ALA A 191 2.03 -4.17 9.31
N MET A 192 2.07 -3.52 8.14
CA MET A 192 0.89 -3.34 7.29
C MET A 192 0.35 -4.67 6.77
N VAL A 193 1.23 -5.63 6.48
CA VAL A 193 0.83 -6.93 5.89
C VAL A 193 1.04 -8.09 6.87
N ASP A 194 0.88 -7.84 8.16
CA ASP A 194 1.08 -8.86 9.20
C ASP A 194 -0.09 -9.84 9.28
N TYR A 195 -0.35 -10.52 8.15
CA TYR A 195 -1.42 -11.52 8.01
C TYR A 195 -0.97 -12.89 8.55
N PRO A 196 -1.93 -13.75 8.93
CA PRO A 196 -1.60 -15.10 9.40
C PRO A 196 -1.19 -16.08 8.28
N TYR A 197 -1.10 -15.61 7.05
CA TYR A 197 -0.72 -16.39 5.87
C TYR A 197 0.30 -15.60 5.05
N SER A 198 1.01 -16.30 4.17
CA SER A 198 2.00 -15.65 3.31
C SER A 198 1.34 -14.72 2.31
N THR A 199 2.00 -13.62 2.02
CA THR A 199 1.55 -12.64 1.02
C THR A 199 2.67 -12.33 0.04
N GLY A 200 2.30 -11.92 -1.18
CA GLY A 200 3.23 -11.50 -2.21
C GLY A 200 2.93 -10.10 -2.71
N PHE A 201 2.35 -9.24 -1.88
CA PHE A 201 1.93 -7.91 -2.33
C PHE A 201 3.14 -7.15 -2.83
N LEU A 202 3.96 -6.50 -2.23
CA LEU A 202 5.14 -5.83 -2.80
C LEU A 202 6.34 -6.79 -2.91
N GLU A 203 6.56 -7.59 -1.87
CA GLU A 203 7.60 -8.60 -1.82
C GLU A 203 7.04 -9.83 -1.10
N PRO A 204 7.50 -11.02 -1.44
CA PRO A 204 7.03 -12.23 -0.74
C PRO A 204 7.40 -12.19 0.74
N LEU A 205 6.39 -12.33 1.59
CA LEU A 205 6.57 -12.40 3.04
C LEU A 205 5.85 -13.64 3.60
N PRO A 206 6.40 -14.26 4.63
CA PRO A 206 5.72 -15.39 5.29
C PRO A 206 4.51 -14.91 6.09
N GLY A 207 3.70 -15.84 6.57
CA GLY A 207 2.65 -15.52 7.53
C GLY A 207 3.26 -14.98 8.82
N TRP A 208 2.59 -14.00 9.43
CA TRP A 208 3.03 -13.34 10.65
C TRP A 208 4.45 -12.76 10.51
N PRO A 209 4.72 -11.93 9.48
CA PRO A 209 6.08 -11.45 9.24
C PRO A 209 6.68 -10.64 10.40
N VAL A 210 5.86 -9.91 11.16
CA VAL A 210 6.33 -9.17 12.34
C VAL A 210 6.83 -10.14 13.42
N ARG A 211 6.06 -11.20 13.69
CA ARG A 211 6.43 -12.21 14.71
C ARG A 211 7.70 -12.97 14.30
N VAL A 212 7.78 -13.38 13.04
CA VAL A 212 8.95 -14.10 12.50
C VAL A 212 10.20 -13.24 12.64
N ARG A 213 10.11 -11.95 12.32
CA ARG A 213 11.26 -11.04 12.38
C ARG A 213 11.58 -10.61 13.82
N SER A 214 10.56 -10.46 14.67
CA SER A 214 10.78 -10.09 16.09
C SER A 214 11.61 -11.11 16.82
N ALA A 215 11.52 -12.40 16.44
CA ALA A 215 12.33 -13.46 17.04
C ALA A 215 13.85 -13.25 16.81
N LEU A 216 14.23 -12.40 15.86
CA LEU A 216 15.63 -12.05 15.63
C LEU A 216 16.12 -10.88 16.50
N TRP A 217 15.19 -10.22 17.22
CA TRP A 217 15.48 -9.02 18.02
C TRP A 217 15.18 -9.25 19.53
N SER A 218 14.94 -10.48 19.93
CA SER A 218 14.68 -10.86 21.33
C SER A 218 15.95 -11.29 22.06
#